data_a15e4d0fa03fcc8df5df3a0182146efe
#
_entry.id   a15e4d0fa03fcc8df5df3a0182146efe
#
_cell.length_a   1.000
_cell.length_b   1.000
_cell.length_c   1.000
_cell.angle_alpha   90.00
_cell.angle_beta   90.00
_cell.angle_gamma   90.00
#
_symmetry.space_group_name_H-M   'P 1'
#
loop_
_entity.id
_entity.type
_entity.pdbx_description
1 polymer ?
#
loop_
_entity_poly.entity_id
_entity_poly.type
_entity_poly.pdbx_seq_one_letter_code
_entity_poly.pdbx_strand_id
1 'polypeptide(L)'
;MPQVAVITVQPQKASVISELPGRVDAVRDAQIRARVTGIVQKIQFQQGGDVKENQVLFKIDPAPYKAAYDQASAQLKQAQADLFSAKLLAERYAPLVKANAVSKQEYDNALAAYRQADAAVTAAKAAQTAAQINLGYTEVTSPITGRIGRPLVTEGALVEATSATQMATVQQLDPVYVDFTQSTADLARLRQAFESGQLQKVGPDTARVSIMLEDGSRYPQAGKLLFTGITVDPSTGNVILRAEVPNPSEVLLPGMYVRVRLDEGANDRALMVPQQALQRTADGLQSLMVVKEGKVQQVPVLTAPSAVENQWIVTQGLAAGDVVVVEGFQKIRPGAPVETSPWDPNAKPGAKPAQGQAPAKAESKS
;
A
#
# COMPACT_ATOMS: atom_id res chain seq x y z
N MET A 1 17.70 23.20 -52.83
CA MET A 1 16.57 22.92 -51.95
C MET A 1 17.07 22.95 -50.50
N PRO A 2 16.27 23.35 -49.51
CA PRO A 2 16.72 23.32 -48.13
C PRO A 2 16.93 21.87 -47.70
N GLN A 3 18.08 21.59 -47.09
CA GLN A 3 18.47 20.26 -46.60
C GLN A 3 17.98 20.09 -45.17
N VAL A 4 17.32 18.96 -44.89
CA VAL A 4 16.76 18.60 -43.59
C VAL A 4 17.21 17.22 -43.17
N ALA A 5 17.51 17.03 -41.88
CA ALA A 5 17.80 15.74 -41.34
C ALA A 5 16.49 15.00 -40.96
N VAL A 6 16.34 13.79 -41.41
CA VAL A 6 15.10 13.01 -41.26
C VAL A 6 15.36 11.63 -40.68
N ILE A 7 14.34 11.10 -40.01
CA ILE A 7 14.28 9.69 -39.54
C ILE A 7 13.09 9.01 -40.18
N THR A 8 13.27 7.79 -40.66
CA THR A 8 12.15 6.95 -41.08
C THR A 8 11.63 6.21 -39.86
N VAL A 9 10.37 6.45 -39.52
CA VAL A 9 9.75 5.87 -38.32
C VAL A 9 9.41 4.42 -38.57
N GLN A 10 10.02 3.56 -37.75
CA GLN A 10 9.75 2.13 -37.77
C GLN A 10 9.09 1.67 -36.46
N PRO A 11 8.21 0.68 -36.48
CA PRO A 11 7.67 0.10 -35.27
C PRO A 11 8.80 -0.49 -34.43
N GLN A 12 8.90 -0.05 -33.18
CA GLN A 12 9.87 -0.51 -32.22
C GLN A 12 9.18 -0.97 -30.94
N LYS A 13 9.83 -1.83 -30.20
CA LYS A 13 9.34 -2.26 -28.89
C LYS A 13 9.63 -1.17 -27.89
N ALA A 14 8.60 -0.56 -27.34
CA ALA A 14 8.72 0.44 -26.28
C ALA A 14 7.93 0.00 -25.05
N SER A 15 8.57 0.07 -23.89
CA SER A 15 7.88 -0.10 -22.62
C SER A 15 7.41 1.27 -22.14
N VAL A 16 6.11 1.43 -21.99
CA VAL A 16 5.53 2.63 -21.37
C VAL A 16 5.66 2.44 -19.86
N ILE A 17 6.50 3.28 -19.24
CA ILE A 17 6.70 3.27 -17.80
C ILE A 17 6.04 4.52 -17.23
N SER A 18 5.09 4.33 -16.34
CA SER A 18 4.49 5.41 -15.55
C SER A 18 5.17 5.47 -14.18
N GLU A 19 5.71 6.64 -13.81
CA GLU A 19 6.27 6.89 -12.48
C GLU A 19 5.30 7.74 -11.68
N LEU A 20 4.85 7.21 -10.53
CA LEU A 20 3.87 7.83 -9.67
C LEU A 20 4.46 8.05 -8.28
N PRO A 21 4.23 9.23 -7.67
CA PRO A 21 4.63 9.46 -6.30
C PRO A 21 3.80 8.58 -5.35
N GLY A 22 4.48 7.93 -4.41
CA GLY A 22 3.86 7.07 -3.41
C GLY A 22 4.47 7.25 -2.04
N ARG A 23 3.78 6.72 -1.05
CA ARG A 23 4.23 6.68 0.34
C ARG A 23 4.08 5.27 0.90
N VAL A 24 5.08 4.84 1.64
CA VAL A 24 5.06 3.54 2.32
C VAL A 24 4.14 3.62 3.54
N ASP A 25 3.32 2.59 3.74
CA ASP A 25 2.46 2.43 4.91
C ASP A 25 2.62 1.02 5.50
N ALA A 26 2.38 0.87 6.80
CA ALA A 26 2.42 -0.43 7.45
C ALA A 26 1.16 -1.24 7.10
N VAL A 27 1.29 -2.56 6.91
CA VAL A 27 0.11 -3.43 6.71
C VAL A 27 -0.77 -3.45 7.95
N ARG A 28 -0.15 -3.43 9.13
CA ARG A 28 -0.84 -3.31 10.42
C ARG A 28 -0.11 -2.30 11.28
N ASP A 29 -0.85 -1.37 11.84
CA ASP A 29 -0.39 -0.39 12.82
C ASP A 29 -1.24 -0.55 14.08
N ALA A 30 -0.63 -1.02 15.16
CA ALA A 30 -1.27 -1.23 16.44
C ALA A 30 -0.79 -0.20 17.47
N GLN A 31 -1.66 0.71 17.82
CA GLN A 31 -1.44 1.63 18.93
C GLN A 31 -1.71 0.93 20.25
N ILE A 32 -0.66 0.71 21.03
CA ILE A 32 -0.75 0.09 22.37
C ILE A 32 -1.25 1.14 23.36
N ARG A 33 -2.43 0.91 23.93
CA ARG A 33 -3.08 1.84 24.85
C ARG A 33 -3.42 1.18 26.18
N ALA A 34 -3.37 1.95 27.28
CA ALA A 34 -3.74 1.47 28.60
C ALA A 34 -5.24 1.15 28.65
N ARG A 35 -5.59 -0.04 29.19
CA ARG A 35 -6.97 -0.49 29.42
C ARG A 35 -7.37 -0.38 30.89
N VAL A 36 -6.40 -0.20 31.77
CA VAL A 36 -6.57 0.00 33.22
C VAL A 36 -5.74 1.19 33.66
N THR A 37 -6.17 1.84 34.73
CA THR A 37 -5.46 3.00 35.31
C THR A 37 -4.46 2.52 36.36
N GLY A 38 -3.22 2.96 36.28
CA GLY A 38 -2.18 2.59 37.24
C GLY A 38 -0.79 3.09 36.88
N ILE A 39 0.16 2.80 37.74
CA ILE A 39 1.55 3.19 37.53
C ILE A 39 2.26 2.13 36.68
N VAL A 40 3.01 2.52 35.67
CA VAL A 40 3.87 1.65 34.90
C VAL A 40 5.04 1.19 35.77
N GLN A 41 5.06 -0.10 36.11
CA GLN A 41 6.14 -0.67 36.93
C GLN A 41 7.38 -1.01 36.10
N LYS A 42 7.17 -1.57 34.88
CA LYS A 42 8.28 -2.05 34.06
C LYS A 42 7.94 -2.02 32.57
N ILE A 43 8.95 -1.69 31.77
CA ILE A 43 8.95 -1.84 30.31
C ILE A 43 9.75 -3.11 29.98
N GLN A 44 9.13 -4.04 29.21
CA GLN A 44 9.69 -5.38 28.96
C GLN A 44 10.07 -5.62 27.50
N PHE A 45 10.41 -4.56 26.79
CA PHE A 45 10.89 -4.65 25.42
C PHE A 45 12.06 -3.69 25.18
N GLN A 46 12.81 -3.94 24.12
CA GLN A 46 13.82 -3.02 23.61
C GLN A 46 13.18 -2.12 22.54
N GLN A 47 13.35 -0.81 22.66
CA GLN A 47 12.85 0.14 21.66
C GLN A 47 13.48 -0.14 20.27
N GLY A 48 12.65 -0.10 19.23
CA GLY A 48 13.07 -0.44 17.87
C GLY A 48 13.31 -1.93 17.63
N GLY A 49 13.05 -2.79 18.63
CA GLY A 49 13.17 -4.24 18.50
C GLY A 49 11.91 -4.89 17.95
N ASP A 50 12.05 -6.19 17.63
CA ASP A 50 10.93 -7.01 17.18
C ASP A 50 10.17 -7.60 18.36
N VAL A 51 8.86 -7.58 18.27
CA VAL A 51 7.96 -8.13 19.27
C VAL A 51 6.98 -9.11 18.61
N LYS A 52 6.59 -10.13 19.37
CA LYS A 52 5.63 -11.15 18.93
C LYS A 52 4.23 -10.82 19.43
N GLU A 53 3.23 -11.31 18.72
CA GLU A 53 1.85 -11.29 19.21
C GLU A 53 1.75 -11.93 20.60
N ASN A 54 0.97 -11.31 21.52
CA ASN A 54 0.82 -11.67 22.92
C ASN A 54 2.09 -11.52 23.80
N GLN A 55 3.18 -10.97 23.28
CA GLN A 55 4.33 -10.63 24.11
C GLN A 55 4.00 -9.48 25.05
N VAL A 56 4.34 -9.62 26.35
CA VAL A 56 4.15 -8.56 27.34
C VAL A 56 5.12 -7.42 27.06
N LEU A 57 4.58 -6.21 26.92
CA LEU A 57 5.33 -4.99 26.61
C LEU A 57 5.50 -4.10 27.85
N PHE A 58 4.42 -3.93 28.62
CA PHE A 58 4.42 -3.12 29.83
C PHE A 58 3.75 -3.87 30.95
N LYS A 59 4.20 -3.62 32.16
CA LYS A 59 3.58 -4.07 33.40
C LYS A 59 3.09 -2.87 34.19
N ILE A 60 1.78 -2.76 34.36
CA ILE A 60 1.12 -1.79 35.23
C ILE A 60 1.01 -2.41 36.63
N ASP A 61 1.02 -1.61 37.71
CA ASP A 61 0.90 -2.12 39.07
C ASP A 61 -0.34 -3.01 39.26
N PRO A 62 -0.15 -4.32 39.46
CA PRO A 62 -1.24 -5.26 39.59
C PRO A 62 -1.85 -5.31 41.00
N ALA A 63 -1.23 -4.68 42.01
CA ALA A 63 -1.62 -4.86 43.41
C ALA A 63 -3.09 -4.52 43.69
N PRO A 64 -3.64 -3.37 43.25
CA PRO A 64 -5.04 -3.04 43.46
C PRO A 64 -6.01 -4.03 42.76
N TYR A 65 -5.64 -4.45 41.55
CA TYR A 65 -6.47 -5.37 40.75
C TYR A 65 -6.44 -6.79 41.29
N LYS A 66 -5.28 -7.23 41.82
CA LYS A 66 -5.16 -8.50 42.51
C LYS A 66 -6.00 -8.54 43.78
N ALA A 67 -5.96 -7.46 44.58
CA ALA A 67 -6.79 -7.37 45.78
C ALA A 67 -8.30 -7.44 45.43
N ALA A 68 -8.75 -6.76 44.36
CA ALA A 68 -10.13 -6.82 43.88
C ALA A 68 -10.50 -8.24 43.39
N TYR A 69 -9.61 -8.94 42.69
CA TYR A 69 -9.82 -10.33 42.30
C TYR A 69 -9.91 -11.27 43.50
N ASP A 70 -9.03 -11.14 44.48
CA ASP A 70 -9.03 -11.97 45.69
C ASP A 70 -10.31 -11.73 46.49
N GLN A 71 -10.81 -10.50 46.60
CA GLN A 71 -12.09 -10.16 47.22
C GLN A 71 -13.26 -10.81 46.47
N ALA A 72 -13.34 -10.68 45.16
CA ALA A 72 -14.39 -11.32 44.38
C ALA A 72 -14.36 -12.85 44.45
N SER A 73 -13.16 -13.43 44.51
CA SER A 73 -12.97 -14.86 44.71
C SER A 73 -13.48 -15.35 46.07
N ALA A 74 -13.27 -14.55 47.13
CA ALA A 74 -13.79 -14.88 48.45
C ALA A 74 -15.32 -14.81 48.47
N GLN A 75 -15.93 -13.79 47.82
CA GLN A 75 -17.38 -13.69 47.71
C GLN A 75 -18.01 -14.88 46.93
N LEU A 76 -17.34 -15.34 45.88
CA LEU A 76 -17.78 -16.53 45.15
C LEU A 76 -17.75 -17.78 46.04
N LYS A 77 -16.70 -17.99 46.82
CA LYS A 77 -16.60 -19.10 47.78
C LYS A 77 -17.70 -19.06 48.82
N GLN A 78 -18.03 -17.85 49.34
CA GLN A 78 -19.14 -17.68 50.28
C GLN A 78 -20.48 -18.06 49.61
N ALA A 79 -20.79 -17.52 48.44
CA ALA A 79 -22.02 -17.85 47.73
C ALA A 79 -22.14 -19.35 47.39
N GLN A 80 -21.03 -20.01 47.09
CA GLN A 80 -20.98 -21.48 46.89
C GLN A 80 -21.31 -22.29 48.18
N ALA A 81 -20.84 -21.80 49.33
CA ALA A 81 -21.18 -22.46 50.62
C ALA A 81 -22.67 -22.28 50.97
N ASP A 82 -23.22 -21.09 50.72
CA ASP A 82 -24.64 -20.80 50.92
C ASP A 82 -25.52 -21.65 49.98
N LEU A 83 -25.12 -21.77 48.70
CA LEU A 83 -25.78 -22.67 47.75
C LEU A 83 -25.77 -24.11 48.19
N PHE A 84 -24.62 -24.59 48.68
CA PHE A 84 -24.49 -25.95 49.19
C PHE A 84 -25.44 -26.21 50.35
N SER A 85 -25.52 -25.27 51.33
CA SER A 85 -26.44 -25.37 52.45
C SER A 85 -27.91 -25.39 52.01
N ALA A 86 -28.31 -24.45 51.12
CA ALA A 86 -29.68 -24.34 50.63
C ALA A 86 -30.08 -25.58 49.80
N LYS A 87 -29.16 -26.10 49.00
CA LYS A 87 -29.33 -27.32 48.21
C LYS A 87 -29.61 -28.54 49.11
N LEU A 88 -28.77 -28.75 50.15
CA LEU A 88 -28.97 -29.87 51.10
C LEU A 88 -30.31 -29.79 51.81
N LEU A 89 -30.77 -28.57 52.15
CA LEU A 89 -32.07 -28.39 52.79
C LEU A 89 -33.22 -28.72 51.83
N ALA A 90 -33.17 -28.25 50.60
CA ALA A 90 -34.18 -28.55 49.58
C ALA A 90 -34.22 -30.07 49.24
N GLU A 91 -33.05 -30.70 49.11
CA GLU A 91 -32.93 -32.14 48.88
C GLU A 91 -33.47 -32.97 50.05
N ARG A 92 -33.25 -32.53 51.30
CA ARG A 92 -33.78 -33.17 52.48
C ARG A 92 -35.30 -33.08 52.54
N TYR A 93 -35.89 -31.91 52.19
CA TYR A 93 -37.34 -31.70 52.24
C TYR A 93 -38.08 -32.39 51.10
N ALA A 94 -37.45 -32.65 49.97
CA ALA A 94 -38.06 -33.28 48.80
C ALA A 94 -38.73 -34.65 49.12
N PRO A 95 -38.10 -35.62 49.82
CA PRO A 95 -38.77 -36.89 50.24
C PRO A 95 -39.78 -36.70 51.40
N LEU A 96 -39.53 -35.73 52.31
CA LEU A 96 -40.37 -35.46 53.45
C LEU A 96 -41.75 -34.93 53.09
N VAL A 97 -41.82 -34.05 52.09
CA VAL A 97 -43.09 -33.49 51.59
C VAL A 97 -43.93 -34.60 50.93
N LYS A 98 -43.30 -35.58 50.26
CA LYS A 98 -43.98 -36.72 49.67
C LYS A 98 -44.61 -37.65 50.77
N ALA A 99 -43.90 -37.73 51.91
CA ALA A 99 -44.35 -38.46 53.06
C ALA A 99 -45.32 -37.65 53.99
N ASN A 100 -45.75 -36.47 53.62
CA ASN A 100 -46.52 -35.50 54.42
C ASN A 100 -45.88 -35.19 55.79
N ALA A 101 -44.56 -35.30 55.92
CA ALA A 101 -43.81 -35.03 57.15
C ALA A 101 -43.40 -33.54 57.30
N VAL A 102 -43.47 -32.73 56.22
CA VAL A 102 -43.31 -31.31 56.21
C VAL A 102 -44.36 -30.62 55.30
N SER A 103 -44.66 -29.36 55.51
CA SER A 103 -45.65 -28.69 54.73
C SER A 103 -45.12 -28.37 53.30
N LYS A 104 -46.01 -28.34 52.33
CA LYS A 104 -45.65 -27.95 50.95
C LYS A 104 -45.01 -26.55 50.91
N GLN A 105 -45.49 -25.61 51.72
CA GLN A 105 -44.95 -24.26 51.83
C GLN A 105 -43.48 -24.25 52.30
N GLU A 106 -43.09 -25.08 53.25
CA GLU A 106 -41.72 -25.19 53.74
C GLU A 106 -40.80 -25.73 52.64
N TYR A 107 -41.24 -26.74 51.86
CA TYR A 107 -40.48 -27.26 50.71
C TYR A 107 -40.34 -26.17 49.62
N ASP A 108 -41.45 -25.46 49.28
CA ASP A 108 -41.42 -24.40 48.26
C ASP A 108 -40.48 -23.25 48.69
N ASN A 109 -40.46 -22.89 49.99
CA ASN A 109 -39.51 -21.89 50.53
C ASN A 109 -38.05 -22.40 50.44
N ALA A 110 -37.78 -23.66 50.77
CA ALA A 110 -36.44 -24.21 50.65
C ALA A 110 -35.96 -24.29 49.18
N LEU A 111 -36.85 -24.62 48.25
CA LEU A 111 -36.59 -24.61 46.84
C LEU A 111 -36.33 -23.19 46.28
N ALA A 112 -37.11 -22.19 46.76
CA ALA A 112 -36.88 -20.78 46.42
C ALA A 112 -35.52 -20.32 46.93
N ALA A 113 -35.15 -20.63 48.18
CA ALA A 113 -33.85 -20.30 48.76
C ALA A 113 -32.69 -20.94 47.98
N TYR A 114 -32.82 -22.21 47.56
CA TYR A 114 -31.86 -22.88 46.72
C TYR A 114 -31.67 -22.15 45.37
N ARG A 115 -32.77 -21.80 44.70
CA ARG A 115 -32.69 -21.05 43.40
C ARG A 115 -32.08 -19.66 43.58
N GLN A 116 -32.40 -18.97 44.70
CA GLN A 116 -31.82 -17.69 45.04
C GLN A 116 -30.29 -17.79 45.26
N ALA A 117 -29.85 -18.81 46.00
CA ALA A 117 -28.42 -19.07 46.23
C ALA A 117 -27.68 -19.44 44.93
N ASP A 118 -28.31 -20.21 44.04
CA ASP A 118 -27.75 -20.52 42.71
C ASP A 118 -27.55 -19.25 41.83
N ALA A 119 -28.54 -18.36 41.84
CA ALA A 119 -28.44 -17.09 41.19
C ALA A 119 -27.31 -16.21 41.79
N ALA A 120 -27.14 -16.25 43.12
CA ALA A 120 -26.07 -15.54 43.84
C ALA A 120 -24.67 -16.03 43.42
N VAL A 121 -24.48 -17.37 43.27
CA VAL A 121 -23.24 -17.95 42.77
C VAL A 121 -22.94 -17.46 41.34
N THR A 122 -23.96 -17.44 40.49
CA THR A 122 -23.80 -16.94 39.12
C THR A 122 -23.35 -15.46 39.08
N ALA A 123 -23.95 -14.62 39.92
CA ALA A 123 -23.59 -13.22 40.04
C ALA A 123 -22.16 -13.03 40.60
N ALA A 124 -21.80 -13.75 41.64
CA ALA A 124 -20.45 -13.70 42.22
C ALA A 124 -19.37 -14.21 41.24
N LYS A 125 -19.66 -15.24 40.45
CA LYS A 125 -18.78 -15.74 39.40
C LYS A 125 -18.55 -14.66 38.29
N ALA A 126 -19.60 -13.96 37.90
CA ALA A 126 -19.47 -12.88 36.93
C ALA A 126 -18.60 -11.73 37.48
N ALA A 127 -18.77 -11.39 38.76
CA ALA A 127 -17.93 -10.35 39.42
C ALA A 127 -16.45 -10.77 39.48
N GLN A 128 -16.17 -12.06 39.83
CA GLN A 128 -14.81 -12.59 39.82
C GLN A 128 -14.19 -12.52 38.41
N THR A 129 -14.96 -12.92 37.38
CA THR A 129 -14.48 -12.86 35.99
C THR A 129 -14.13 -11.44 35.57
N ALA A 130 -14.96 -10.45 35.92
CA ALA A 130 -14.69 -9.04 35.64
C ALA A 130 -13.39 -8.55 36.32
N ALA A 131 -13.18 -8.92 37.59
CA ALA A 131 -11.96 -8.59 38.31
C ALA A 131 -10.73 -9.26 37.70
N GLN A 132 -10.86 -10.53 37.24
CA GLN A 132 -9.79 -11.26 36.55
C GLN A 132 -9.39 -10.60 35.22
N ILE A 133 -10.37 -10.15 34.44
CA ILE A 133 -10.12 -9.43 33.18
C ILE A 133 -9.32 -8.14 33.45
N ASN A 134 -9.72 -7.36 34.45
CA ASN A 134 -9.02 -6.13 34.82
C ASN A 134 -7.59 -6.41 35.32
N LEU A 135 -7.39 -7.48 36.09
CA LEU A 135 -6.06 -7.93 36.47
C LEU A 135 -5.23 -8.33 35.26
N GLY A 136 -5.81 -9.04 34.29
CA GLY A 136 -5.13 -9.39 33.06
C GLY A 136 -4.69 -8.15 32.23
N TYR A 137 -5.47 -7.07 32.27
CA TYR A 137 -5.10 -5.82 31.58
C TYR A 137 -3.93 -5.06 32.22
N THR A 138 -3.47 -5.45 33.40
CA THR A 138 -2.22 -4.90 33.99
C THR A 138 -0.99 -5.37 33.24
N GLU A 139 -1.05 -6.49 32.53
CA GLU A 139 -0.05 -6.94 31.57
C GLU A 139 -0.44 -6.51 30.17
N VAL A 140 0.18 -5.44 29.70
CA VAL A 140 -0.12 -4.89 28.37
C VAL A 140 0.68 -5.64 27.34
N THR A 141 0.00 -6.36 26.44
CA THR A 141 0.60 -7.22 25.41
C THR A 141 0.50 -6.62 24.02
N SER A 142 1.35 -7.07 23.11
CA SER A 142 1.24 -6.73 21.68
C SER A 142 0.10 -7.50 21.00
N PRO A 143 -0.81 -6.86 20.28
CA PRO A 143 -1.86 -7.54 19.52
C PRO A 143 -1.39 -8.07 18.17
N ILE A 144 -0.19 -7.72 17.72
CA ILE A 144 0.40 -8.14 16.45
C ILE A 144 1.89 -8.43 16.61
N THR A 145 2.42 -9.25 15.73
CA THR A 145 3.87 -9.39 15.54
C THR A 145 4.36 -8.25 14.65
N GLY A 146 5.48 -7.62 15.02
CA GLY A 146 6.07 -6.51 14.25
C GLY A 146 7.14 -5.80 15.05
N ARG A 147 7.60 -4.65 14.54
CA ARG A 147 8.59 -3.80 15.19
C ARG A 147 7.92 -2.78 16.09
N ILE A 148 8.39 -2.70 17.33
CA ILE A 148 7.89 -1.72 18.31
C ILE A 148 8.69 -0.43 18.23
N GLY A 149 7.98 0.69 18.23
CA GLY A 149 8.59 2.02 18.30
C GLY A 149 9.17 2.35 19.70
N ARG A 150 9.46 3.62 19.89
CA ARG A 150 9.86 4.11 21.23
C ARG A 150 8.68 4.03 22.21
N PRO A 151 8.92 3.78 23.50
CA PRO A 151 7.91 3.95 24.53
C PRO A 151 7.52 5.45 24.62
N LEU A 152 6.23 5.72 24.73
CA LEU A 152 5.68 7.08 24.92
C LEU A 152 5.47 7.40 26.39
N VAL A 153 5.63 6.41 27.27
CA VAL A 153 5.55 6.51 28.73
C VAL A 153 6.78 5.90 29.35
N THR A 154 7.14 6.36 30.55
CA THR A 154 8.30 5.87 31.30
C THR A 154 7.86 5.03 32.51
N GLU A 155 8.77 4.24 33.06
CA GLU A 155 8.54 3.59 34.36
C GLU A 155 8.28 4.64 35.44
N GLY A 156 7.29 4.39 36.29
CA GLY A 156 6.80 5.34 37.29
C GLY A 156 5.71 6.29 36.78
N ALA A 157 5.44 6.35 35.49
CA ALA A 157 4.36 7.18 34.94
C ALA A 157 2.98 6.60 35.27
N LEU A 158 2.02 7.49 35.55
CA LEU A 158 0.60 7.14 35.65
C LEU A 158 0.01 7.04 34.24
N VAL A 159 -0.66 5.93 33.96
CA VAL A 159 -1.46 5.74 32.75
C VAL A 159 -2.93 5.59 33.13
N GLU A 160 -3.81 6.09 32.26
CA GLU A 160 -5.24 6.14 32.53
C GLU A 160 -6.04 5.43 31.43
N ALA A 161 -6.96 4.57 31.83
CA ALA A 161 -7.89 3.90 30.94
C ALA A 161 -8.89 4.87 30.28
N THR A 162 -9.34 5.91 31.01
CA THR A 162 -10.33 6.88 30.53
C THR A 162 -9.81 7.75 29.39
N SER A 163 -8.55 8.16 29.44
CA SER A 163 -7.86 8.90 28.37
C SER A 163 -7.27 7.96 27.32
N ALA A 164 -7.36 6.64 27.54
CA ALA A 164 -6.74 5.61 26.69
C ALA A 164 -5.28 5.95 26.36
N THR A 165 -4.48 6.27 27.41
CA THR A 165 -3.10 6.73 27.30
C THR A 165 -2.31 5.84 26.32
N GLN A 166 -1.78 6.44 25.26
CA GLN A 166 -0.96 5.72 24.29
C GLN A 166 0.42 5.43 24.88
N MET A 167 0.82 4.18 24.86
CA MET A 167 2.05 3.71 25.50
C MET A 167 3.17 3.41 24.50
N ALA A 168 2.81 2.83 23.34
CA ALA A 168 3.72 2.53 22.23
C ALA A 168 2.94 2.30 20.96
N THR A 169 3.66 2.14 19.84
CA THR A 169 3.11 1.70 18.56
C THR A 169 3.89 0.48 18.08
N VAL A 170 3.19 -0.54 17.61
CA VAL A 170 3.79 -1.72 16.96
C VAL A 170 3.35 -1.74 15.52
N GLN A 171 4.30 -1.84 14.59
CA GLN A 171 4.06 -1.82 13.15
C GLN A 171 4.58 -3.11 12.50
N GLN A 172 3.77 -3.70 11.65
CA GLN A 172 4.20 -4.82 10.82
C GLN A 172 4.91 -4.25 9.59
N LEU A 173 6.21 -4.58 9.44
CA LEU A 173 7.08 -4.05 8.40
C LEU A 173 7.29 -5.00 7.21
N ASP A 174 6.85 -6.25 7.30
CA ASP A 174 6.88 -7.21 6.20
C ASP A 174 5.55 -7.99 6.14
N PRO A 175 4.84 -7.91 5.00
CA PRO A 175 5.03 -6.96 3.90
C PRO A 175 4.69 -5.52 4.29
N VAL A 176 4.92 -4.55 3.38
CA VAL A 176 4.46 -3.16 3.51
C VAL A 176 3.49 -2.82 2.39
N TYR A 177 2.68 -1.80 2.61
CA TYR A 177 1.89 -1.16 1.58
C TYR A 177 2.60 0.06 1.01
N VAL A 178 2.37 0.32 -0.26
CA VAL A 178 2.76 1.57 -0.91
C VAL A 178 1.50 2.18 -1.50
N ASP A 179 1.09 3.30 -0.94
CA ASP A 179 -0.06 4.06 -1.40
C ASP A 179 0.40 5.11 -2.40
N PHE A 180 -0.26 5.20 -3.53
CA PHE A 180 0.01 6.20 -4.57
C PHE A 180 -1.28 6.68 -5.21
N THR A 181 -1.26 7.90 -5.74
CA THR A 181 -2.45 8.55 -6.28
C THR A 181 -2.45 8.51 -7.80
N GLN A 182 -3.62 8.29 -8.38
CA GLN A 182 -3.84 8.28 -9.82
C GLN A 182 -5.14 8.99 -10.17
N SER A 183 -5.20 9.64 -11.34
CA SER A 183 -6.45 10.21 -11.82
C SER A 183 -7.45 9.10 -12.20
N THR A 184 -8.75 9.41 -12.14
CA THR A 184 -9.79 8.45 -12.56
C THR A 184 -9.68 8.07 -14.03
N ALA A 185 -9.24 8.99 -14.90
CA ALA A 185 -9.03 8.73 -16.31
C ALA A 185 -7.86 7.75 -16.55
N ASP A 186 -6.76 7.93 -15.80
CA ASP A 186 -5.59 7.04 -15.87
C ASP A 186 -5.90 5.66 -15.29
N LEU A 187 -6.68 5.61 -14.20
CA LEU A 187 -7.15 4.34 -13.64
C LEU A 187 -7.98 3.54 -14.64
N ALA A 188 -8.87 4.20 -15.40
CA ALA A 188 -9.66 3.53 -16.45
C ALA A 188 -8.74 2.95 -17.54
N ARG A 189 -7.73 3.70 -17.98
CA ARG A 189 -6.72 3.22 -18.95
C ARG A 189 -5.91 2.05 -18.39
N LEU A 190 -5.49 2.14 -17.13
CA LEU A 190 -4.71 1.10 -16.46
C LEU A 190 -5.52 -0.22 -16.34
N ARG A 191 -6.82 -0.14 -16.00
CA ARG A 191 -7.72 -1.30 -15.98
C ARG A 191 -7.87 -1.92 -17.36
N GLN A 192 -8.08 -1.11 -18.39
CA GLN A 192 -8.18 -1.59 -19.75
C GLN A 192 -6.88 -2.26 -20.23
N ALA A 193 -5.73 -1.69 -19.90
CA ALA A 193 -4.41 -2.28 -20.19
C ALA A 193 -4.18 -3.61 -19.44
N PHE A 194 -4.69 -3.71 -18.21
CA PHE A 194 -4.65 -4.95 -17.43
C PHE A 194 -5.55 -6.04 -18.04
N GLU A 195 -6.79 -5.71 -18.38
CA GLU A 195 -7.77 -6.63 -18.98
C GLU A 195 -7.32 -7.11 -20.37
N SER A 196 -6.70 -6.23 -21.16
CA SER A 196 -6.14 -6.59 -22.48
C SER A 196 -4.84 -7.40 -22.41
N GLY A 197 -4.28 -7.62 -21.20
CA GLY A 197 -3.05 -8.40 -21.01
C GLY A 197 -1.76 -7.66 -21.37
N GLN A 198 -1.81 -6.34 -21.55
CA GLN A 198 -0.63 -5.51 -21.84
C GLN A 198 0.26 -5.31 -20.60
N LEU A 199 -0.31 -5.39 -19.39
CA LEU A 199 0.45 -5.29 -18.15
C LEU A 199 1.12 -6.61 -17.77
N GLN A 200 2.34 -6.53 -17.24
CA GLN A 200 3.02 -7.71 -16.67
C GLN A 200 2.27 -8.19 -15.43
N LYS A 201 1.69 -9.38 -15.51
CA LYS A 201 0.97 -10.02 -14.41
C LYS A 201 1.94 -10.75 -13.47
N VAL A 202 1.75 -10.60 -12.17
CA VAL A 202 2.46 -11.39 -11.12
C VAL A 202 1.56 -12.49 -10.57
N GLY A 203 0.25 -12.44 -10.89
CA GLY A 203 -0.79 -13.39 -10.51
C GLY A 203 -2.02 -13.22 -11.40
N PRO A 204 -3.09 -14.00 -11.17
CA PRO A 204 -4.27 -13.96 -12.02
C PRO A 204 -4.92 -12.57 -12.11
N ASP A 205 -4.86 -11.78 -11.02
CA ASP A 205 -5.53 -10.47 -10.94
C ASP A 205 -4.63 -9.34 -10.41
N THR A 206 -3.28 -9.49 -10.49
CA THR A 206 -2.34 -8.51 -9.93
C THR A 206 -1.29 -8.08 -10.94
N ALA A 207 -1.17 -6.76 -11.15
CA ALA A 207 -0.11 -6.16 -11.94
C ALA A 207 1.18 -6.03 -11.12
N ARG A 208 2.31 -6.15 -11.80
CA ARG A 208 3.63 -5.97 -11.19
C ARG A 208 3.96 -4.49 -11.07
N VAL A 209 4.45 -4.11 -9.89
CA VAL A 209 4.99 -2.77 -9.66
C VAL A 209 6.45 -2.85 -9.21
N SER A 210 7.25 -1.88 -9.60
CA SER A 210 8.62 -1.70 -9.14
C SER A 210 8.68 -0.44 -8.28
N ILE A 211 9.45 -0.50 -7.19
CA ILE A 211 9.61 0.64 -6.29
C ILE A 211 10.98 1.26 -6.54
N MET A 212 11.01 2.57 -6.67
CA MET A 212 12.22 3.39 -6.73
C MET A 212 12.34 4.18 -5.44
N LEU A 213 13.46 4.05 -4.77
CA LEU A 213 13.78 4.79 -3.57
C LEU A 213 14.08 6.27 -3.88
N GLU A 214 14.13 7.11 -2.87
CA GLU A 214 14.38 8.55 -3.02
C GLU A 214 15.75 8.85 -3.64
N ASP A 215 16.76 8.02 -3.36
CA ASP A 215 18.10 8.09 -3.94
C ASP A 215 18.16 7.70 -5.42
N GLY A 216 17.05 7.28 -6.01
CA GLY A 216 16.97 6.80 -7.39
C GLY A 216 17.33 5.34 -7.59
N SER A 217 17.70 4.62 -6.54
CA SER A 217 17.95 3.19 -6.62
C SER A 217 16.64 2.41 -6.73
N ARG A 218 16.70 1.25 -7.42
CA ARG A 218 15.56 0.36 -7.54
C ARG A 218 15.52 -0.60 -6.36
N TYR A 219 14.38 -0.67 -5.68
CA TYR A 219 14.15 -1.69 -4.66
C TYR A 219 14.12 -3.09 -5.29
N PRO A 220 14.84 -4.08 -4.74
CA PRO A 220 15.03 -5.37 -5.40
C PRO A 220 13.76 -6.23 -5.48
N GLN A 221 12.82 -6.07 -4.54
CA GLN A 221 11.57 -6.82 -4.53
C GLN A 221 10.50 -6.10 -5.36
N ALA A 222 9.80 -6.87 -6.20
CA ALA A 222 8.65 -6.35 -6.92
C ALA A 222 7.39 -6.44 -6.07
N GLY A 223 6.58 -5.40 -6.12
CA GLY A 223 5.27 -5.36 -5.48
C GLY A 223 4.16 -5.87 -6.39
N LYS A 224 3.01 -6.11 -5.78
CA LYS A 224 1.75 -6.48 -6.42
C LYS A 224 0.77 -5.32 -6.29
N LEU A 225 0.26 -4.82 -7.42
CA LEU A 225 -0.78 -3.80 -7.42
C LEU A 225 -2.10 -4.41 -6.96
N LEU A 226 -2.67 -3.82 -5.91
CA LEU A 226 -4.01 -4.15 -5.45
C LEU A 226 -4.98 -3.11 -6.03
N PHE A 227 -5.90 -3.54 -6.90
CA PHE A 227 -6.93 -2.65 -7.47
C PHE A 227 -8.06 -2.37 -6.45
N THR A 228 -7.70 -1.80 -5.29
CA THR A 228 -8.64 -1.63 -4.16
C THR A 228 -9.21 -0.23 -4.02
N GLY A 229 -8.78 0.74 -4.82
CA GLY A 229 -9.31 2.11 -4.77
C GLY A 229 -10.79 2.16 -5.15
N ILE A 230 -11.68 2.20 -4.16
CA ILE A 230 -13.14 2.25 -4.36
C ILE A 230 -13.63 3.70 -4.28
N THR A 231 -12.84 4.59 -3.67
CA THR A 231 -13.27 5.96 -3.38
C THR A 231 -12.42 6.95 -4.15
N VAL A 232 -13.10 7.86 -4.84
CA VAL A 232 -12.50 9.03 -5.50
C VAL A 232 -12.49 10.17 -4.49
N ASP A 233 -11.36 10.85 -4.31
CA ASP A 233 -11.30 12.09 -3.55
C ASP A 233 -12.03 13.19 -4.36
N PRO A 234 -13.15 13.74 -3.84
CA PRO A 234 -13.97 14.69 -4.59
C PRO A 234 -13.26 16.04 -4.80
N SER A 235 -12.24 16.36 -4.03
CA SER A 235 -11.50 17.63 -4.15
C SER A 235 -10.44 17.59 -5.25
N THR A 236 -9.84 16.43 -5.48
CA THR A 236 -8.73 16.25 -6.43
C THR A 236 -9.09 15.41 -7.65
N GLY A 237 -10.19 14.66 -7.61
CA GLY A 237 -10.57 13.68 -8.65
C GLY A 237 -9.64 12.47 -8.73
N ASN A 238 -8.77 12.29 -7.73
CA ASN A 238 -7.81 11.21 -7.69
C ASN A 238 -8.31 10.00 -6.90
N VAL A 239 -7.80 8.83 -7.26
CA VAL A 239 -8.02 7.56 -6.55
C VAL A 239 -6.70 7.14 -5.91
N ILE A 240 -6.76 6.64 -4.68
CA ILE A 240 -5.61 6.03 -4.04
C ILE A 240 -5.54 4.57 -4.48
N LEU A 241 -4.44 4.20 -5.07
CA LEU A 241 -4.08 2.83 -5.39
C LEU A 241 -3.08 2.33 -4.36
N ARG A 242 -3.13 1.04 -4.06
CA ARG A 242 -2.28 0.39 -3.08
C ARG A 242 -1.51 -0.76 -3.73
N ALA A 243 -0.22 -0.82 -3.48
CA ALA A 243 0.62 -1.96 -3.83
C ALA A 243 1.11 -2.65 -2.55
N GLU A 244 1.09 -3.98 -2.54
CA GLU A 244 1.73 -4.80 -1.50
C GLU A 244 3.14 -5.15 -1.94
N VAL A 245 4.12 -4.85 -1.10
CA VAL A 245 5.55 -5.03 -1.39
C VAL A 245 6.20 -5.86 -0.29
N PRO A 246 6.82 -7.02 -0.61
CA PRO A 246 7.61 -7.76 0.36
C PRO A 246 8.79 -6.93 0.86
N ASN A 247 9.04 -6.92 2.17
CA ASN A 247 10.07 -6.10 2.78
C ASN A 247 10.91 -6.88 3.82
N PRO A 248 11.51 -8.04 3.44
CA PRO A 248 12.23 -8.90 4.38
C PRO A 248 13.46 -8.24 5.00
N SER A 249 14.03 -7.25 4.34
CA SER A 249 15.19 -6.50 4.84
C SER A 249 14.81 -5.22 5.60
N GLU A 250 13.51 -4.96 5.78
CA GLU A 250 12.95 -3.79 6.48
C GLU A 250 13.53 -2.42 6.04
N VAL A 251 13.94 -2.32 4.77
CA VAL A 251 14.46 -1.07 4.18
C VAL A 251 13.35 -0.05 3.98
N LEU A 252 12.15 -0.53 3.60
CA LEU A 252 10.99 0.33 3.43
C LEU A 252 10.34 0.59 4.80
N LEU A 253 10.43 1.82 5.27
CA LEU A 253 9.84 2.22 6.54
C LEU A 253 8.54 2.99 6.31
N PRO A 254 7.49 2.77 7.13
CA PRO A 254 6.26 3.55 7.05
C PRO A 254 6.52 5.05 7.11
N GLY A 255 5.86 5.80 6.22
CA GLY A 255 6.07 7.23 6.05
C GLY A 255 7.12 7.62 5.01
N MET A 256 7.98 6.70 4.55
CA MET A 256 8.94 6.99 3.48
C MET A 256 8.27 7.36 2.16
N TYR A 257 8.85 8.35 1.48
CA TYR A 257 8.49 8.69 0.12
C TYR A 257 9.19 7.74 -0.85
N VAL A 258 8.44 7.24 -1.84
CA VAL A 258 8.94 6.37 -2.90
C VAL A 258 8.28 6.71 -4.22
N ARG A 259 8.87 6.28 -5.32
CA ARG A 259 8.24 6.34 -6.64
C ARG A 259 7.85 4.95 -7.08
N VAL A 260 6.59 4.80 -7.44
CA VAL A 260 6.03 3.54 -7.96
C VAL A 260 6.16 3.56 -9.47
N ARG A 261 6.86 2.58 -10.03
CA ARG A 261 6.96 2.34 -11.46
C ARG A 261 5.98 1.26 -11.87
N LEU A 262 5.05 1.63 -12.73
CA LEU A 262 4.15 0.71 -13.40
C LEU A 262 4.67 0.46 -14.81
N ASP A 263 4.93 -0.81 -15.13
CA ASP A 263 5.18 -1.23 -16.51
C ASP A 263 3.81 -1.40 -17.20
N GLU A 264 3.39 -0.38 -17.94
CA GLU A 264 2.11 -0.39 -18.69
C GLU A 264 2.16 -1.32 -19.93
N GLY A 265 3.19 -2.15 -20.02
CA GLY A 265 3.40 -3.14 -21.07
C GLY A 265 4.34 -2.69 -22.18
N ALA A 266 4.83 -3.67 -22.92
CA ALA A 266 5.61 -3.44 -24.14
C ALA A 266 4.64 -3.25 -25.31
N ASN A 267 4.63 -2.06 -25.90
CA ASN A 267 4.01 -1.87 -27.20
C ASN A 267 5.03 -2.29 -28.28
N ASP A 268 4.85 -3.48 -28.84
CA ASP A 268 5.75 -4.02 -29.88
C ASP A 268 5.68 -3.25 -31.21
N ARG A 269 4.73 -2.34 -31.35
CA ARG A 269 4.50 -1.51 -32.54
C ARG A 269 4.47 -0.02 -32.21
N ALA A 270 5.22 0.39 -31.21
CA ALA A 270 5.31 1.82 -30.85
C ALA A 270 6.05 2.60 -31.96
N LEU A 271 5.47 3.70 -32.39
CA LEU A 271 6.14 4.63 -33.29
C LEU A 271 6.85 5.68 -32.41
N MET A 272 8.19 5.64 -32.42
CA MET A 272 8.99 6.52 -31.59
C MET A 272 9.66 7.61 -32.43
N VAL A 273 9.65 8.83 -31.93
CA VAL A 273 10.32 9.99 -32.56
C VAL A 273 11.19 10.71 -31.52
N PRO A 274 12.40 11.20 -31.92
CA PRO A 274 13.24 12.00 -31.03
C PRO A 274 12.50 13.22 -30.49
N GLN A 275 12.75 13.61 -29.24
CA GLN A 275 12.07 14.74 -28.60
C GLN A 275 12.16 16.04 -29.40
N GLN A 276 13.31 16.27 -30.06
CA GLN A 276 13.55 17.44 -30.87
C GLN A 276 12.71 17.52 -32.16
N ALA A 277 12.15 16.39 -32.64
CA ALA A 277 11.27 16.38 -33.79
C ALA A 277 9.88 16.95 -33.50
N LEU A 278 9.46 16.91 -32.22
CA LEU A 278 8.13 17.34 -31.81
C LEU A 278 8.07 18.88 -31.71
N GLN A 279 7.14 19.47 -32.44
CA GLN A 279 6.89 20.91 -32.41
C GLN A 279 5.51 21.21 -31.79
N ARG A 280 5.36 22.40 -31.25
CA ARG A 280 4.07 22.93 -30.83
C ARG A 280 3.59 23.98 -31.80
N THR A 281 2.35 23.87 -32.24
CA THR A 281 1.69 24.89 -33.06
C THR A 281 1.34 26.11 -32.22
N ALA A 282 0.98 27.24 -32.86
CA ALA A 282 0.52 28.44 -32.18
C ALA A 282 -0.71 28.18 -31.26
N ASP A 283 -1.52 27.19 -31.58
CA ASP A 283 -2.69 26.77 -30.82
C ASP A 283 -2.31 25.81 -29.65
N GLY A 284 -1.00 25.57 -29.43
CA GLY A 284 -0.51 24.69 -28.37
C GLY A 284 -0.58 23.19 -28.68
N LEU A 285 -1.07 22.79 -29.84
CA LEU A 285 -1.16 21.39 -30.26
C LEU A 285 0.21 20.84 -30.65
N GLN A 286 0.41 19.55 -30.42
CA GLN A 286 1.64 18.85 -30.82
C GLN A 286 1.57 18.49 -32.30
N SER A 287 2.68 18.72 -33.03
CA SER A 287 2.77 18.39 -34.46
C SER A 287 4.16 17.91 -34.84
N LEU A 288 4.23 17.12 -35.91
CA LEU A 288 5.46 16.70 -36.57
C LEU A 288 5.49 17.20 -38.01
N MET A 289 6.69 17.48 -38.50
CA MET A 289 6.92 17.75 -39.90
C MET A 289 7.29 16.44 -40.62
N VAL A 290 6.41 15.99 -41.48
CA VAL A 290 6.55 14.72 -42.22
C VAL A 290 6.83 15.04 -43.68
N VAL A 291 7.79 14.35 -44.30
CA VAL A 291 8.10 14.49 -45.73
C VAL A 291 7.32 13.47 -46.52
N LYS A 292 6.38 13.91 -47.36
CA LYS A 292 5.62 13.06 -48.29
C LYS A 292 5.84 13.58 -49.72
N GLU A 293 6.22 12.71 -50.62
CA GLU A 293 6.51 13.04 -52.05
C GLU A 293 7.47 14.23 -52.22
N GLY A 294 8.50 14.28 -51.35
CA GLY A 294 9.52 15.37 -51.42
C GLY A 294 9.06 16.72 -50.87
N LYS A 295 7.84 16.81 -50.30
CA LYS A 295 7.29 18.06 -49.71
C LYS A 295 7.03 17.87 -48.22
N VAL A 296 7.23 18.91 -47.45
CA VAL A 296 7.00 18.94 -46.02
C VAL A 296 5.51 19.15 -45.73
N GLN A 297 4.94 18.31 -44.91
CA GLN A 297 3.56 18.44 -44.38
C GLN A 297 3.62 18.49 -42.85
N GLN A 298 2.86 19.41 -42.25
CA GLN A 298 2.68 19.49 -40.83
C GLN A 298 1.51 18.59 -40.45
N VAL A 299 1.78 17.57 -39.62
CA VAL A 299 0.79 16.59 -39.19
C VAL A 299 0.57 16.74 -37.68
N PRO A 300 -0.68 16.97 -37.22
CA PRO A 300 -0.99 16.99 -35.80
C PRO A 300 -0.85 15.57 -35.25
N VAL A 301 -0.22 15.44 -34.07
CA VAL A 301 0.03 14.15 -33.44
C VAL A 301 -0.35 14.18 -31.98
N LEU A 302 -0.68 13.00 -31.43
CA LEU A 302 -0.81 12.77 -29.99
C LEU A 302 0.35 11.90 -29.55
N THR A 303 1.00 12.30 -28.46
CA THR A 303 2.09 11.52 -27.84
C THR A 303 1.65 10.91 -26.52
N ALA A 304 2.36 9.86 -26.07
CA ALA A 304 2.23 9.36 -24.71
C ALA A 304 2.64 10.46 -23.69
N PRO A 305 2.14 10.39 -22.45
CA PRO A 305 2.41 11.40 -21.41
C PRO A 305 3.89 11.54 -21.04
N SER A 306 4.67 10.48 -21.20
CA SER A 306 6.10 10.45 -20.87
C SER A 306 6.95 10.01 -22.06
N ALA A 307 8.14 10.58 -22.16
CA ALA A 307 9.15 10.17 -23.14
C ALA A 307 9.94 8.98 -22.60
N VAL A 308 10.34 8.07 -23.49
CA VAL A 308 11.19 6.92 -23.21
C VAL A 308 12.51 7.13 -23.93
N GLU A 309 13.64 7.06 -23.22
CA GLU A 309 14.99 7.18 -23.81
C GLU A 309 15.17 8.41 -24.75
N ASN A 310 14.69 9.59 -24.33
CA ASN A 310 14.70 10.82 -25.13
C ASN A 310 13.86 10.76 -26.41
N GLN A 311 12.92 9.83 -26.51
CA GLN A 311 11.99 9.71 -27.63
C GLN A 311 10.54 9.77 -27.15
N TRP A 312 9.68 10.38 -27.95
CA TRP A 312 8.24 10.37 -27.73
C TRP A 312 7.59 9.19 -28.45
N ILE A 313 6.69 8.49 -27.75
CA ILE A 313 5.83 7.49 -28.37
C ILE A 313 4.64 8.25 -28.97
N VAL A 314 4.47 8.17 -30.28
CA VAL A 314 3.32 8.74 -30.99
C VAL A 314 2.18 7.73 -31.01
N THR A 315 1.05 8.13 -30.42
CA THR A 315 -0.13 7.28 -30.33
C THR A 315 -1.11 7.47 -31.48
N GLN A 316 -1.16 8.69 -32.06
CA GLN A 316 -2.03 9.01 -33.19
C GLN A 316 -1.35 10.02 -34.12
N GLY A 317 -1.70 9.99 -35.40
CA GLY A 317 -1.28 10.96 -36.40
C GLY A 317 -0.04 10.58 -37.22
N LEU A 318 0.61 9.42 -36.95
CA LEU A 318 1.80 8.95 -37.66
C LEU A 318 1.59 7.51 -38.14
N ALA A 319 2.14 7.16 -39.29
CA ALA A 319 2.16 5.80 -39.83
C ALA A 319 3.57 5.24 -39.89
N ALA A 320 3.66 3.90 -39.82
CA ALA A 320 4.93 3.19 -40.01
C ALA A 320 5.46 3.49 -41.43
N GLY A 321 6.74 3.86 -41.54
CA GLY A 321 7.36 4.26 -42.81
C GLY A 321 7.33 5.75 -43.11
N ASP A 322 6.62 6.56 -42.30
CA ASP A 322 6.65 8.02 -42.46
C ASP A 322 8.05 8.57 -42.19
N VAL A 323 8.46 9.57 -43.01
CA VAL A 323 9.75 10.23 -42.90
C VAL A 323 9.55 11.53 -42.11
N VAL A 324 10.06 11.57 -40.87
CA VAL A 324 9.89 12.70 -39.94
C VAL A 324 11.13 13.55 -39.94
N VAL A 325 10.97 14.88 -40.04
CA VAL A 325 12.06 15.84 -39.94
C VAL A 325 12.48 15.99 -38.49
N VAL A 326 13.78 15.86 -38.21
CA VAL A 326 14.37 15.98 -36.87
C VAL A 326 15.14 17.27 -36.71
N GLU A 327 15.81 17.73 -37.77
CA GLU A 327 16.58 18.97 -37.76
C GLU A 327 16.37 19.77 -39.07
N GLY A 328 16.57 21.11 -39.00
CA GLY A 328 16.44 21.99 -40.14
C GLY A 328 15.12 22.75 -40.24
N PHE A 329 14.30 22.76 -39.20
CA PHE A 329 12.97 23.40 -39.17
C PHE A 329 12.97 24.87 -39.56
N GLN A 330 14.06 25.61 -39.26
CA GLN A 330 14.16 27.05 -39.53
C GLN A 330 14.24 27.37 -41.05
N LYS A 331 14.56 26.37 -41.87
CA LYS A 331 14.77 26.49 -43.31
C LYS A 331 13.55 26.07 -44.15
N ILE A 332 12.52 25.56 -43.51
CA ILE A 332 11.37 24.94 -44.20
C ILE A 332 10.05 25.58 -43.76
N ARG A 333 9.08 25.50 -44.65
CA ARG A 333 7.68 25.85 -44.39
C ARG A 333 6.79 24.67 -44.88
N PRO A 334 5.60 24.49 -44.31
CA PRO A 334 4.64 23.51 -44.84
C PRO A 334 4.42 23.72 -46.33
N GLY A 335 4.51 22.66 -47.13
CA GLY A 335 4.40 22.67 -48.59
C GLY A 335 5.73 22.88 -49.35
N ALA A 336 6.83 23.23 -48.70
CA ALA A 336 8.11 23.45 -49.35
C ALA A 336 8.77 22.12 -49.79
N PRO A 337 9.41 22.09 -50.99
CA PRO A 337 10.22 20.97 -51.40
C PRO A 337 11.55 20.93 -50.61
N VAL A 338 11.97 19.75 -50.17
CA VAL A 338 13.15 19.52 -49.31
C VAL A 338 14.01 18.39 -49.83
N GLU A 339 15.31 18.50 -49.55
CA GLU A 339 16.27 17.41 -49.75
C GLU A 339 16.53 16.74 -48.39
N THR A 340 16.33 15.45 -48.33
CA THR A 340 16.42 14.70 -47.07
C THR A 340 17.82 14.08 -46.90
N SER A 341 18.38 14.20 -45.69
CA SER A 341 19.58 13.50 -45.27
C SER A 341 19.24 12.64 -44.02
N PRO A 342 19.84 11.46 -43.86
CA PRO A 342 19.61 10.67 -42.66
C PRO A 342 20.11 11.43 -41.43
N TRP A 343 19.33 11.37 -40.34
CA TRP A 343 19.70 11.96 -39.07
C TRP A 343 20.64 11.04 -38.29
N ASP A 344 21.74 11.59 -37.75
CA ASP A 344 22.69 10.87 -36.89
C ASP A 344 22.59 11.45 -35.45
N PRO A 345 22.18 10.64 -34.45
CA PRO A 345 22.06 11.11 -33.06
C PRO A 345 23.40 11.57 -32.45
N ASN A 346 24.54 11.13 -32.99
CA ASN A 346 25.88 11.48 -32.50
C ASN A 346 26.55 12.64 -33.26
N ALA A 347 25.94 13.17 -34.32
CA ALA A 347 26.48 14.29 -35.06
C ALA A 347 26.38 15.59 -34.24
N LYS A 348 27.48 16.34 -34.12
CA LYS A 348 27.47 17.66 -33.47
C LYS A 348 26.57 18.61 -34.29
N PRO A 349 25.70 19.42 -33.63
CA PRO A 349 24.84 20.37 -34.30
C PRO A 349 25.69 21.32 -35.17
N GLY A 350 25.44 21.34 -36.49
CA GLY A 350 26.14 22.23 -37.44
C GLY A 350 27.27 21.61 -38.27
N ALA A 351 27.55 20.31 -38.17
CA ALA A 351 28.50 19.64 -39.08
C ALA A 351 27.87 19.45 -40.47
N LYS A 352 28.51 19.99 -41.51
CA LYS A 352 28.12 19.71 -42.91
C LYS A 352 28.24 18.21 -43.17
N PRO A 353 27.25 17.58 -43.83
CA PRO A 353 27.36 16.19 -44.23
C PRO A 353 28.59 15.96 -45.14
N ALA A 354 29.36 14.87 -44.82
CA ALA A 354 30.46 14.48 -45.64
C ALA A 354 29.94 14.13 -47.03
N GLN A 355 30.48 14.83 -48.06
CA GLN A 355 30.22 14.50 -49.47
C GLN A 355 30.70 13.09 -49.73
N GLY A 356 29.79 12.26 -50.25
CA GLY A 356 30.10 10.85 -50.59
C GLY A 356 31.27 10.77 -51.55
N GLN A 357 32.32 10.08 -51.15
CA GLN A 357 33.39 9.67 -52.05
C GLN A 357 32.81 8.69 -53.08
N ALA A 358 32.89 9.08 -54.36
CA ALA A 358 32.65 8.18 -55.49
C ALA A 358 33.63 7.01 -55.49
N PRO A 359 33.24 5.78 -55.90
CA PRO A 359 34.15 4.62 -55.92
C PRO A 359 35.24 4.86 -56.98
N ALA A 360 36.50 4.80 -56.54
CA ALA A 360 37.68 4.88 -57.43
C ALA A 360 37.66 3.66 -58.37
N LYS A 361 37.76 3.94 -59.68
CA LYS A 361 38.01 3.00 -60.77
C LYS A 361 39.27 2.18 -60.48
N ALA A 362 39.18 0.90 -60.47
CA ALA A 362 40.31 0.00 -60.53
C ALA A 362 40.95 0.06 -61.92
N GLU A 363 42.16 0.63 -62.01
CA GLU A 363 43.03 0.46 -63.17
C GLU A 363 43.71 -0.90 -63.10
N SER A 364 43.49 -1.69 -64.17
CA SER A 364 44.22 -2.89 -64.49
C SER A 364 45.62 -2.50 -64.99
N LYS A 365 46.67 -3.08 -64.42
CA LYS A 365 47.97 -3.21 -65.10
C LYS A 365 48.44 -4.69 -65.07
N SER A 366 48.66 -5.10 -66.24
CA SER A 366 49.45 -6.21 -66.83
C SER A 366 50.27 -7.06 -65.88
#